data_01ff1949e14b52a21df952576233993d
#
_entry.id   01ff1949e14b52a21df952576233993d
#
_cell.length_a   1.000
_cell.length_b   1.000
_cell.length_c   1.000
_cell.angle_alpha   90.00
_cell.angle_beta   90.00
_cell.angle_gamma   90.00
#
_symmetry.space_group_name_H-M   'P 1'
#
loop_
_entity.id
_entity.type
_entity.pdbx_description
1 polymer ?
#
loop_
_entity_poly.entity_id
_entity_poly.type
_entity_poly.pdbx_seq_one_letter_code
_entity_poly.pdbx_strand_id
1 'polypeptide(L)'
;AIALAIMIDLIWRRCGHKPQPLLAAIFVAVLNFSEPIGKTFVYGQVNLQLAALVVIDVFLLPRRWRGVGVGVATGFKLTPGIFALWYLVTGQFKAALRAAAAGLVTIAIGLAVMPTASWEYWTHYMLTPNRLGGLTWAGNQSLSGLLLRLGHGNHTLVWLVLVALCCVLAGVASRRLWQGG
;
A
#
# COMPACT_ATOMS: atom_id res chain seq x y z
N ALA A 1 -3.01 16.18 3.86
CA ALA A 1 -1.81 16.89 4.37
C ALA A 1 -1.26 16.23 5.65
N ILE A 2 -2.04 16.09 6.74
CA ILE A 2 -1.57 15.55 8.04
C ILE A 2 -0.98 14.13 7.90
N ALA A 3 -1.66 13.21 7.23
CA ALA A 3 -1.15 11.85 7.00
C ALA A 3 0.22 11.85 6.30
N LEU A 4 0.39 12.71 5.30
CA LEU A 4 1.66 12.86 4.58
C LEU A 4 2.77 13.41 5.48
N ALA A 5 2.46 14.41 6.32
CA ALA A 5 3.40 14.97 7.27
C ALA A 5 3.88 13.92 8.30
N ILE A 6 2.94 13.12 8.83
CA ILE A 6 3.27 12.01 9.75
C ILE A 6 4.21 11.00 9.07
N MET A 7 3.92 10.60 7.84
CA MET A 7 4.77 9.64 7.11
C MET A 7 6.17 10.20 6.89
N ILE A 8 6.30 11.45 6.46
CA ILE A 8 7.59 12.11 6.24
C ILE A 8 8.39 12.18 7.53
N ASP A 9 7.79 12.63 8.63
CA ASP A 9 8.48 12.74 9.92
C ASP A 9 8.95 11.38 10.44
N LEU A 10 8.10 10.35 10.35
CA LEU A 10 8.44 9.01 10.80
C LEU A 10 9.57 8.38 9.98
N ILE A 11 9.52 8.49 8.66
CA ILE A 11 10.58 7.98 7.78
C ILE A 11 11.87 8.75 8.04
N TRP A 12 11.82 10.08 8.18
CA TRP A 12 12.96 10.93 8.44
C TRP A 12 13.69 10.55 9.73
N ARG A 13 12.93 10.36 10.82
CA ARG A 13 13.47 9.90 12.11
C ARG A 13 14.09 8.50 12.01
N ARG A 14 13.47 7.61 11.23
CA ARG A 14 14.01 6.26 11.01
C ARG A 14 15.32 6.25 10.23
N CYS A 15 15.53 7.24 9.36
CA CYS A 15 16.82 7.45 8.68
C CYS A 15 17.89 8.07 9.61
N GLY A 16 17.64 8.21 10.91
CA GLY A 16 18.60 8.74 11.88
C GLY A 16 18.67 10.26 11.97
N HIS A 17 17.73 10.96 11.32
CA HIS A 17 17.71 12.42 11.32
C HIS A 17 16.86 12.99 12.47
N LYS A 18 17.26 14.17 12.96
CA LYS A 18 16.47 14.93 13.93
C LYS A 18 15.19 15.46 13.26
N PRO A 19 14.07 15.59 14.00
CA PRO A 19 12.84 16.18 13.48
C PRO A 19 13.08 17.58 12.91
N GLN A 20 12.63 17.82 11.70
CA GLN A 20 12.74 19.12 11.02
C GLN A 20 11.37 19.52 10.47
N PRO A 21 10.51 20.18 11.29
CA PRO A 21 9.13 20.46 10.90
C PRO A 21 9.03 21.37 9.66
N LEU A 22 9.95 22.30 9.50
CA LEU A 22 10.00 23.16 8.32
C LEU A 22 10.29 22.35 7.05
N LEU A 23 11.27 21.44 7.10
CA LEU A 23 11.60 20.60 5.96
C LEU A 23 10.45 19.63 5.64
N ALA A 24 9.81 19.06 6.65
CA ALA A 24 8.62 18.25 6.47
C ALA A 24 7.49 19.03 5.81
N ALA A 25 7.26 20.29 6.22
CA ALA A 25 6.26 21.17 5.59
C ALA A 25 6.58 21.46 4.12
N ILE A 26 7.86 21.71 3.80
CA ILE A 26 8.31 21.91 2.42
C ILE A 26 8.06 20.65 1.59
N PHE A 27 8.43 19.46 2.10
CA PHE A 27 8.16 18.19 1.41
C PHE A 27 6.67 17.96 1.20
N VAL A 28 5.83 18.23 2.22
CA VAL A 28 4.37 18.16 2.08
C VAL A 28 3.89 19.10 0.98
N ALA A 29 4.36 20.35 0.96
CA ALA A 29 3.97 21.31 -0.05
C ALA A 29 4.36 20.86 -1.46
N VAL A 30 5.61 20.46 -1.67
CA VAL A 30 6.12 20.00 -2.97
C VAL A 30 5.38 18.75 -3.43
N LEU A 31 5.20 17.75 -2.55
CA LEU A 31 4.54 16.49 -2.91
C LEU A 31 3.05 16.68 -3.24
N ASN A 32 2.37 17.69 -2.70
CA ASN A 32 0.99 18.00 -3.09
C ASN A 32 0.84 18.37 -4.58
N PHE A 33 1.91 18.88 -5.21
CA PHE A 33 1.93 19.15 -6.65
C PHE A 33 2.25 17.89 -7.48
N SER A 34 2.64 16.79 -6.85
CA SER A 34 2.84 15.53 -7.57
C SER A 34 1.50 14.93 -8.01
N GLU A 35 1.46 14.38 -9.22
CA GLU A 35 0.24 13.80 -9.78
C GLU A 35 -0.41 12.72 -8.88
N PRO A 36 0.34 11.76 -8.28
CA PRO A 36 -0.28 10.72 -7.45
C PRO A 36 -1.00 11.27 -6.22
N ILE A 37 -0.42 12.30 -5.57
CA ILE A 37 -1.00 12.91 -4.38
C ILE A 37 -2.15 13.85 -4.77
N GLY A 38 -1.95 14.68 -5.79
CA GLY A 38 -3.00 15.54 -6.33
C GLY A 38 -4.23 14.76 -6.76
N LYS A 39 -4.06 13.68 -7.51
CA LYS A 39 -5.17 12.77 -7.91
C LYS A 39 -5.86 12.13 -6.70
N THR A 40 -5.12 11.76 -5.66
CA THR A 40 -5.70 11.22 -4.42
C THR A 40 -6.67 12.21 -3.78
N PHE A 41 -6.34 13.52 -3.78
CA PHE A 41 -7.24 14.55 -3.26
C PHE A 41 -8.44 14.79 -4.19
N VAL A 42 -8.20 14.93 -5.49
CA VAL A 42 -9.26 15.16 -6.49
C VAL A 42 -10.30 14.06 -6.49
N TYR A 43 -9.87 12.80 -6.36
CA TYR A 43 -10.78 11.65 -6.33
C TYR A 43 -11.30 11.29 -4.93
N GLY A 44 -10.98 12.06 -3.90
CA GLY A 44 -11.40 11.77 -2.53
C GLY A 44 -10.90 10.43 -2.00
N GLN A 45 -9.76 9.94 -2.48
CA GLN A 45 -9.26 8.61 -2.11
C GLN A 45 -8.59 8.61 -0.75
N VAL A 46 -8.78 7.53 0.00
CA VAL A 46 -8.17 7.32 1.34
C VAL A 46 -6.74 6.78 1.30
N ASN A 47 -6.06 6.84 0.15
CA ASN A 47 -4.73 6.24 -0.04
C ASN A 47 -3.69 6.74 0.96
N LEU A 48 -3.66 8.07 1.22
CA LEU A 48 -2.70 8.66 2.14
C LEU A 48 -2.95 8.25 3.60
N GLN A 49 -4.21 8.13 3.99
CA GLN A 49 -4.59 7.67 5.33
C GLN A 49 -4.18 6.20 5.53
N LEU A 50 -4.46 5.35 4.54
CA LEU A 50 -4.06 3.95 4.58
C LEU A 50 -2.53 3.78 4.58
N ALA A 51 -1.82 4.58 3.78
CA ALA A 51 -0.35 4.59 3.77
C ALA A 51 0.22 5.03 5.14
N ALA A 52 -0.34 6.09 5.74
CA ALA A 52 0.06 6.53 7.07
C ALA A 52 -0.20 5.44 8.13
N LEU A 53 -1.33 4.75 8.06
CA LEU A 53 -1.64 3.65 8.97
C LEU A 53 -0.62 2.51 8.86
N VAL A 54 -0.19 2.17 7.64
CA VAL A 54 0.88 1.18 7.41
C VAL A 54 2.22 1.66 7.99
N VAL A 55 2.60 2.92 7.74
CA VAL A 55 3.87 3.50 8.26
C VAL A 55 3.87 3.53 9.79
N ILE A 56 2.76 3.91 10.40
CA ILE A 56 2.58 3.87 11.86
C ILE A 56 2.71 2.43 12.39
N ASP A 57 2.05 1.47 11.74
CA ASP A 57 2.12 0.06 12.12
C ASP A 57 3.56 -0.46 12.11
N VAL A 58 4.27 -0.21 11.02
CA VAL A 58 5.65 -0.72 10.84
C VAL A 58 6.64 -0.06 11.79
N PHE A 59 6.55 1.26 12.01
CA PHE A 59 7.60 2.02 12.69
C PHE A 59 7.29 2.39 14.13
N LEU A 60 6.02 2.59 14.51
CA LEU A 60 5.64 3.05 15.84
C LEU A 60 5.01 1.97 16.70
N LEU A 61 4.24 1.05 16.13
CA LEU A 61 3.53 0.08 16.95
C LEU A 61 4.50 -0.88 17.64
N PRO A 62 4.29 -1.14 18.95
CA PRO A 62 5.05 -2.15 19.66
C PRO A 62 4.77 -3.53 19.07
N ARG A 63 5.73 -4.46 19.24
CA ARG A 63 5.66 -5.81 18.65
C ARG A 63 4.32 -6.53 18.87
N ARG A 64 3.65 -6.27 20.02
CA ARG A 64 2.34 -6.88 20.35
C ARG A 64 1.18 -6.41 19.47
N TRP A 65 1.22 -5.20 18.92
CA TRP A 65 0.17 -4.61 18.08
C TRP A 65 0.54 -4.53 16.60
N ARG A 66 1.80 -4.78 16.28
CA ARG A 66 2.29 -4.73 14.90
C ARG A 66 1.52 -5.71 14.02
N GLY A 67 1.09 -5.24 12.86
CA GLY A 67 0.25 -5.96 11.91
C GLY A 67 -1.21 -5.51 11.93
N VAL A 68 -1.71 -4.98 13.05
CA VAL A 68 -3.13 -4.58 13.17
C VAL A 68 -3.46 -3.45 12.20
N GLY A 69 -2.62 -2.41 12.11
CA GLY A 69 -2.83 -1.28 11.20
C GLY A 69 -2.77 -1.70 9.74
N VAL A 70 -1.82 -2.57 9.37
CA VAL A 70 -1.76 -3.17 8.03
C VAL A 70 -3.04 -3.95 7.72
N GLY A 71 -3.54 -4.74 8.68
CA GLY A 71 -4.76 -5.51 8.49
C GLY A 71 -5.98 -4.63 8.29
N VAL A 72 -6.18 -3.64 9.16
CA VAL A 72 -7.27 -2.66 9.02
C VAL A 72 -7.20 -1.98 7.66
N ALA A 73 -6.02 -1.47 7.26
CA ALA A 73 -5.84 -0.85 5.95
C ALA A 73 -6.19 -1.80 4.79
N THR A 74 -5.83 -3.09 4.93
CA THR A 74 -6.14 -4.14 3.93
C THR A 74 -7.64 -4.39 3.80
N GLY A 75 -8.39 -4.32 4.90
CA GLY A 75 -9.84 -4.48 4.89
C GLY A 75 -10.57 -3.33 4.19
N PHE A 76 -9.97 -2.14 4.11
CA PHE A 76 -10.50 -1.03 3.28
C PHE A 76 -10.07 -1.14 1.82
N LYS A 77 -8.85 -1.58 1.57
CA LYS A 77 -8.28 -1.70 0.22
C LYS A 77 -7.20 -2.78 0.23
N LEU A 78 -7.27 -3.74 -0.70
CA LEU A 78 -6.37 -4.90 -0.71
C LEU A 78 -4.88 -4.54 -0.83
N THR A 79 -4.55 -3.41 -1.46
CA THR A 79 -3.17 -3.00 -1.74
C THR A 79 -2.25 -2.99 -0.50
N PRO A 80 -2.65 -2.47 0.69
CA PRO A 80 -1.83 -2.55 1.90
C PRO A 80 -1.48 -3.97 2.35
N GLY A 81 -2.23 -4.99 1.89
CA GLY A 81 -1.98 -6.40 2.19
C GLY A 81 -0.59 -6.90 1.78
N ILE A 82 0.09 -6.22 0.85
CA ILE A 82 1.48 -6.52 0.48
C ILE A 82 2.42 -6.40 1.69
N PHE A 83 2.11 -5.56 2.67
CA PHE A 83 2.90 -5.44 3.89
C PHE A 83 2.72 -6.62 4.86
N ALA A 84 1.61 -7.35 4.76
CA ALA A 84 1.48 -8.63 5.46
C ALA A 84 2.45 -9.67 4.89
N LEU A 85 2.65 -9.71 3.57
CA LEU A 85 3.67 -10.52 2.92
C LEU A 85 5.08 -10.06 3.33
N TRP A 86 5.31 -8.75 3.41
CA TRP A 86 6.56 -8.20 3.91
C TRP A 86 6.87 -8.67 5.35
N TYR A 87 5.88 -8.73 6.24
CA TYR A 87 6.04 -9.31 7.57
C TYR A 87 6.45 -10.78 7.53
N LEU A 88 5.93 -11.57 6.58
CA LEU A 88 6.34 -12.96 6.39
C LEU A 88 7.82 -13.05 5.94
N VAL A 89 8.19 -12.28 4.92
CA VAL A 89 9.55 -12.27 4.37
C VAL A 89 10.59 -11.85 5.41
N THR A 90 10.23 -10.92 6.31
CA THR A 90 11.11 -10.45 7.39
C THR A 90 11.05 -11.31 8.66
N GLY A 91 10.34 -12.44 8.63
CA GLY A 91 10.25 -13.39 9.76
C GLY A 91 9.32 -12.94 10.88
N GLN A 92 8.49 -11.93 10.66
CA GLN A 92 7.56 -11.40 11.65
C GLN A 92 6.19 -12.11 11.58
N PHE A 93 6.16 -13.43 11.67
CA PHE A 93 4.96 -14.27 11.48
C PHE A 93 3.76 -13.85 12.35
N LYS A 94 4.01 -13.46 13.61
CA LYS A 94 2.95 -13.00 14.52
C LYS A 94 2.32 -11.68 14.05
N ALA A 95 3.10 -10.79 13.42
CA ALA A 95 2.58 -9.56 12.84
C ALA A 95 1.75 -9.85 11.57
N ALA A 96 2.23 -10.75 10.72
CA ALA A 96 1.49 -11.19 9.54
C ALA A 96 0.13 -11.82 9.90
N LEU A 97 0.11 -12.69 10.93
CA LEU A 97 -1.11 -13.32 11.40
C LEU A 97 -2.10 -12.28 11.96
N ARG A 98 -1.61 -11.30 12.74
CA ARG A 98 -2.45 -10.20 13.22
C ARG A 98 -2.97 -9.33 12.09
N ALA A 99 -2.16 -9.09 11.05
CA ALA A 99 -2.61 -8.36 9.86
C ALA A 99 -3.74 -9.10 9.15
N ALA A 100 -3.61 -10.43 8.96
CA ALA A 100 -4.67 -11.24 8.39
C ALA A 100 -5.94 -11.21 9.26
N ALA A 101 -5.82 -11.42 10.57
CA ALA A 101 -6.95 -11.38 11.50
C ALA A 101 -7.65 -10.01 11.52
N ALA A 102 -6.89 -8.91 11.63
CA ALA A 102 -7.46 -7.56 11.63
C ALA A 102 -8.13 -7.23 10.29
N GLY A 103 -7.56 -7.67 9.17
CA GLY A 103 -8.17 -7.52 7.85
C GLY A 103 -9.51 -8.25 7.75
N LEU A 104 -9.55 -9.51 8.18
CA LEU A 104 -10.79 -10.30 8.22
C LEU A 104 -11.86 -9.68 9.13
N VAL A 105 -11.47 -9.19 10.31
CA VAL A 105 -12.37 -8.49 11.21
C VAL A 105 -12.92 -7.22 10.57
N THR A 106 -12.09 -6.44 9.88
CA THR A 106 -12.53 -5.23 9.19
C THR A 106 -13.53 -5.55 8.07
N ILE A 107 -13.27 -6.61 7.30
CA ILE A 107 -14.19 -7.10 6.27
C ILE A 107 -15.51 -7.58 6.90
N ALA A 108 -15.44 -8.32 7.98
CA ALA A 108 -16.62 -8.82 8.69
C ALA A 108 -17.48 -7.67 9.24
N ILE A 109 -16.86 -6.62 9.80
CA ILE A 109 -17.55 -5.39 10.20
C ILE A 109 -18.24 -4.74 9.00
N GLY A 110 -17.54 -4.60 7.87
CA GLY A 110 -18.13 -4.07 6.64
C GLY A 110 -19.36 -4.88 6.19
N LEU A 111 -19.26 -6.21 6.21
CA LEU A 111 -20.37 -7.10 5.87
C LEU A 111 -21.54 -6.99 6.85
N ALA A 112 -21.27 -6.76 8.14
CA ALA A 112 -22.32 -6.58 9.14
C ALA A 112 -23.06 -5.23 9.01
N VAL A 113 -22.33 -4.16 8.66
CA VAL A 113 -22.89 -2.80 8.55
C VAL A 113 -23.54 -2.56 7.18
N MET A 114 -22.92 -3.04 6.11
CA MET A 114 -23.37 -2.83 4.73
C MET A 114 -23.25 -4.15 3.93
N PRO A 115 -24.11 -5.14 4.20
CA PRO A 115 -23.95 -6.51 3.70
C PRO A 115 -23.90 -6.57 2.16
N THR A 116 -24.87 -5.97 1.48
CA THR A 116 -24.96 -6.00 0.01
C THR A 116 -23.76 -5.33 -0.65
N ALA A 117 -23.43 -4.10 -0.25
CA ALA A 117 -22.33 -3.35 -0.85
C ALA A 117 -20.97 -4.01 -0.58
N SER A 118 -20.77 -4.55 0.64
CA SER A 118 -19.53 -5.26 0.99
C SER A 118 -19.41 -6.57 0.22
N TRP A 119 -20.48 -7.32 0.09
CA TRP A 119 -20.48 -8.55 -0.69
C TRP A 119 -20.15 -8.29 -2.15
N GLU A 120 -20.84 -7.34 -2.80
CA GLU A 120 -20.58 -6.94 -4.19
C GLU A 120 -19.14 -6.46 -4.39
N TYR A 121 -18.60 -5.67 -3.42
CA TYR A 121 -17.23 -5.20 -3.49
C TYR A 121 -16.24 -6.37 -3.51
N TRP A 122 -16.33 -7.28 -2.55
CA TRP A 122 -15.34 -8.35 -2.39
C TRP A 122 -15.48 -9.47 -3.42
N THR A 123 -16.68 -9.76 -3.91
CA THR A 123 -16.93 -10.86 -4.86
C THR A 123 -16.91 -10.42 -6.32
N HIS A 124 -17.30 -9.19 -6.60
CA HIS A 124 -17.44 -8.71 -7.98
C HIS A 124 -16.46 -7.59 -8.29
N TYR A 125 -16.52 -6.49 -7.57
CA TYR A 125 -15.79 -5.29 -7.92
C TYR A 125 -14.28 -5.39 -7.74
N MET A 126 -13.81 -6.12 -6.76
CA MET A 126 -12.38 -6.33 -6.53
C MET A 126 -11.74 -7.15 -7.65
N LEU A 127 -12.48 -8.06 -8.25
CA LEU A 127 -12.01 -8.97 -9.31
C LEU A 127 -12.15 -8.39 -10.73
N THR A 128 -12.76 -7.21 -10.87
CA THR A 128 -13.01 -6.58 -12.18
C THR A 128 -12.07 -5.39 -12.40
N PRO A 129 -10.87 -5.59 -13.00
CA PRO A 129 -9.85 -4.56 -13.11
C PRO A 129 -10.19 -3.39 -14.03
N ASN A 130 -11.12 -3.58 -14.99
CA ASN A 130 -11.41 -2.61 -16.05
C ASN A 130 -12.29 -1.41 -15.61
N ARG A 131 -12.68 -1.32 -14.34
CA ARG A 131 -13.50 -0.22 -13.81
C ARG A 131 -12.79 1.12 -13.73
N LEU A 132 -11.48 1.14 -13.67
CA LEU A 132 -10.67 2.33 -13.36
C LEU A 132 -10.16 3.05 -14.61
N GLY A 133 -10.71 2.77 -15.78
CA GLY A 133 -10.28 3.32 -17.05
C GLY A 133 -9.55 2.31 -17.93
N GLY A 134 -9.35 2.66 -19.22
CA GLY A 134 -8.65 1.78 -20.15
C GLY A 134 -7.23 1.49 -19.71
N LEU A 135 -6.80 0.23 -19.84
CA LEU A 135 -5.44 -0.18 -19.47
C LEU A 135 -4.36 0.57 -20.28
N THR A 136 -4.69 1.03 -21.48
CA THR A 136 -3.80 1.77 -22.40
C THR A 136 -3.73 3.28 -22.10
N TRP A 137 -4.59 3.80 -21.20
CA TRP A 137 -4.59 5.21 -20.86
C TRP A 137 -3.23 5.67 -20.34
N ALA A 138 -2.76 6.83 -20.80
CA ALA A 138 -1.42 7.36 -20.47
C ALA A 138 -1.19 7.54 -18.96
N GLY A 139 -2.24 7.83 -18.19
CA GLY A 139 -2.18 7.92 -16.72
C GLY A 139 -2.05 6.57 -16.02
N ASN A 140 -2.18 5.46 -16.72
CA ASN A 140 -1.94 4.12 -16.15
C ASN A 140 -0.45 3.81 -16.16
N GLN A 141 0.26 4.10 -15.08
CA GLN A 141 1.70 3.89 -14.91
C GLN A 141 2.04 2.46 -14.42
N SER A 142 1.11 1.51 -14.48
CA SER A 142 1.38 0.11 -14.13
C SER A 142 2.25 -0.59 -15.20
N LEU A 143 2.96 -1.64 -14.79
CA LEU A 143 3.72 -2.49 -15.72
C LEU A 143 2.83 -3.03 -16.85
N SER A 144 1.60 -3.42 -16.56
CA SER A 144 0.65 -3.89 -17.57
C SER A 144 0.30 -2.78 -18.55
N GLY A 145 0.02 -1.56 -18.07
CA GLY A 145 -0.24 -0.40 -18.94
C GLY A 145 0.95 -0.04 -19.82
N LEU A 146 2.17 -0.13 -19.29
CA LEU A 146 3.39 0.08 -20.07
C LEU A 146 3.54 -0.95 -21.19
N LEU A 147 3.41 -2.25 -20.86
CA LEU A 147 3.55 -3.33 -21.83
C LEU A 147 2.52 -3.23 -22.97
N LEU A 148 1.27 -2.88 -22.64
CA LEU A 148 0.22 -2.65 -23.63
C LEU A 148 0.55 -1.50 -24.58
N ARG A 149 1.06 -0.39 -24.05
CA ARG A 149 1.47 0.77 -24.88
C ARG A 149 2.68 0.48 -25.78
N LEU A 150 3.55 -0.45 -25.38
CA LEU A 150 4.67 -0.91 -26.20
C LEU A 150 4.27 -1.91 -27.30
N GLY A 151 2.96 -2.18 -27.47
CA GLY A 151 2.43 -3.00 -28.57
C GLY A 151 2.61 -4.52 -28.39
N HIS A 152 2.88 -4.99 -27.19
CA HIS A 152 2.96 -6.42 -26.90
C HIS A 152 1.56 -7.02 -26.73
N GLY A 153 1.04 -7.72 -27.74
CA GLY A 153 -0.32 -8.28 -27.76
C GLY A 153 -0.61 -9.21 -26.58
N ASN A 154 0.09 -10.33 -26.44
CA ASN A 154 -0.02 -11.22 -25.29
C ASN A 154 1.17 -11.03 -24.33
N HIS A 155 1.04 -10.05 -23.44
CA HIS A 155 2.10 -9.67 -22.50
C HIS A 155 1.99 -10.35 -21.12
N THR A 156 1.02 -11.24 -20.91
CA THR A 156 0.75 -11.84 -19.59
C THR A 156 1.99 -12.55 -19.01
N LEU A 157 2.71 -13.31 -19.82
CA LEU A 157 3.91 -14.00 -19.36
C LEU A 157 5.02 -13.01 -18.97
N VAL A 158 5.27 -12.02 -19.84
CA VAL A 158 6.27 -10.97 -19.57
C VAL A 158 5.91 -10.19 -18.32
N TRP A 159 4.63 -9.84 -18.15
CA TRP A 159 4.13 -9.16 -16.97
C TRP A 159 4.34 -10.01 -15.70
N LEU A 160 4.00 -11.30 -15.73
CA LEU A 160 4.20 -12.22 -14.60
C LEU A 160 5.68 -12.32 -14.21
N VAL A 161 6.58 -12.46 -15.20
CA VAL A 161 8.03 -12.53 -14.94
C VAL A 161 8.54 -11.23 -14.31
N LEU A 162 8.15 -10.08 -14.83
CA LEU A 162 8.58 -8.78 -14.31
C LEU A 162 8.03 -8.56 -12.88
N VAL A 163 6.78 -8.90 -12.63
CA VAL A 163 6.20 -8.79 -11.28
C VAL A 163 6.90 -9.73 -10.32
N ALA A 164 7.15 -10.98 -10.69
CA ALA A 164 7.88 -11.94 -9.88
C ALA A 164 9.30 -11.44 -9.55
N LEU A 165 10.02 -10.91 -10.55
CA LEU A 165 11.34 -10.33 -10.37
C LEU A 165 11.32 -9.15 -9.39
N CYS A 166 10.39 -8.21 -9.57
CA CYS A 166 10.21 -7.08 -8.65
C CYS A 166 9.91 -7.56 -7.22
N CYS A 167 9.04 -8.56 -7.05
CA CYS A 167 8.72 -9.12 -5.74
C CYS A 167 9.94 -9.79 -5.08
N VAL A 168 10.72 -10.55 -5.85
CA VAL A 168 11.96 -11.19 -5.34
C VAL A 168 12.98 -10.14 -4.93
N LEU A 169 13.25 -9.14 -5.79
CA LEU A 169 14.20 -8.08 -5.49
C LEU A 169 13.77 -7.26 -4.26
N ALA A 170 12.50 -6.87 -4.19
CA ALA A 170 11.94 -6.17 -3.04
C ALA A 170 12.02 -7.02 -1.76
N GLY A 171 11.72 -8.31 -1.83
CA GLY A 171 11.82 -9.24 -0.72
C GLY A 171 13.25 -9.41 -0.21
N VAL A 172 14.20 -9.61 -1.10
CA VAL A 172 15.64 -9.72 -0.74
C VAL A 172 16.15 -8.41 -0.13
N ALA A 173 15.87 -7.28 -0.75
CA ALA A 173 16.28 -5.97 -0.25
C ALA A 173 15.68 -5.69 1.14
N SER A 174 14.38 -5.94 1.31
CA SER A 174 13.67 -5.76 2.58
C SER A 174 14.25 -6.64 3.70
N ARG A 175 14.55 -7.90 3.39
CA ARG A 175 15.14 -8.82 4.35
C ARG A 175 16.54 -8.38 4.79
N ARG A 176 17.38 -7.98 3.82
CA ARG A 176 18.75 -7.49 4.11
C ARG A 176 18.72 -6.24 4.97
N LEU A 177 17.90 -5.24 4.61
CA LEU A 177 17.78 -3.99 5.36
C LEU A 177 17.20 -4.20 6.76
N TRP A 178 16.28 -5.15 6.91
CA TRP A 178 15.70 -5.46 8.21
C TRP A 178 16.63 -6.21 9.14
N GLN A 179 17.51 -7.06 8.60
CA GLN A 179 18.48 -7.85 9.37
C GLN A 179 19.78 -7.10 9.65
N GLY A 180 20.12 -6.08 8.86
CA GLY A 180 21.34 -5.29 8.97
C GLY A 180 21.22 -4.02 9.81
N GLY A 181 20.04 -3.66 10.30
CA GLY A 181 19.76 -2.54 11.21
C GLY A 181 19.27 -3.01 12.56
#